data_51efb7e25e19410365067c463b554748
#
_entry.id   51efb7e25e19410365067c463b554748
#
_cell.length_a   1.000
_cell.length_b   1.000
_cell.length_c   1.000
_cell.angle_alpha   90.00
_cell.angle_beta   90.00
_cell.angle_gamma   90.00
#
_symmetry.space_group_name_H-M   'P 1'
#
loop_
_entity.id
_entity.type
_entity.pdbx_description
1 polymer ?
#
loop_
_entity_poly.entity_id
_entity_poly.type
_entity_poly.pdbx_seq_one_letter_code
_entity_poly.pdbx_strand_id
1 'polypeptide(L)'
;MAERLAVRLSELLDGKEVRSGAMDVTFHRDDLGRRDKPIAPQENNMEFLVEGRKVILVDDVLFTGRTIRAGLDALLAYGRPKKVELAVLIDRRFKRELPIEPTYIGQQIDSISDQHVVVEWSEENSTDRVILFNAKPE
;
A
#
# COMPACT_ATOMS: atom_id res chain seq x y z
N MET A 1 -4.69 -3.04 6.74
CA MET A 1 -5.32 -1.72 6.41
C MET A 1 -6.50 -1.87 5.46
N ALA A 2 -6.36 -2.45 4.27
CA ALA A 2 -7.46 -2.57 3.28
C ALA A 2 -8.71 -3.26 3.86
N GLU A 3 -8.54 -4.34 4.59
CA GLU A 3 -9.64 -5.06 5.24
C GLU A 3 -10.39 -4.19 6.25
N ARG A 4 -9.68 -3.42 7.08
CA ARG A 4 -10.31 -2.48 8.03
C ARG A 4 -11.12 -1.41 7.30
N LEU A 5 -10.59 -0.87 6.20
CA LEU A 5 -11.31 0.10 5.36
C LEU A 5 -12.54 -0.53 4.72
N ALA A 6 -12.44 -1.75 4.21
CA ALA A 6 -13.57 -2.47 3.60
C ALA A 6 -14.71 -2.69 4.59
N VAL A 7 -14.40 -3.10 5.82
CA VAL A 7 -15.40 -3.27 6.90
C VAL A 7 -16.10 -1.94 7.19
N ARG A 8 -15.35 -0.86 7.41
CA ARG A 8 -15.94 0.46 7.70
C ARG A 8 -16.76 1.01 6.54
N LEU A 9 -16.30 0.83 5.31
CA LEU A 9 -17.05 1.23 4.12
C LEU A 9 -18.34 0.44 3.96
N SER A 10 -18.32 -0.87 4.22
CA SER A 10 -19.52 -1.70 4.18
C SER A 10 -20.57 -1.24 5.19
N GLU A 11 -20.14 -0.88 6.41
CA GLU A 11 -21.02 -0.31 7.44
C GLU A 11 -21.65 1.02 6.98
N LEU A 12 -20.85 1.92 6.41
CA LEU A 12 -21.30 3.24 5.95
C LEU A 12 -22.17 3.18 4.69
N LEU A 13 -22.09 2.11 3.93
CA LEU A 13 -22.86 1.87 2.70
C LEU A 13 -24.08 0.97 2.94
N ASP A 14 -24.68 1.02 4.13
CA ASP A 14 -25.88 0.27 4.50
C ASP A 14 -25.74 -1.25 4.29
N GLY A 15 -24.58 -1.80 4.61
CA GLY A 15 -24.29 -3.22 4.52
C GLY A 15 -23.96 -3.73 3.10
N LYS A 16 -23.74 -2.85 2.12
CA LYS A 16 -23.19 -3.28 0.84
C LYS A 16 -21.79 -3.85 1.02
N GLU A 17 -21.59 -5.05 0.50
CA GLU A 17 -20.29 -5.72 0.58
C GLU A 17 -19.22 -4.94 -0.18
N VAL A 18 -18.15 -4.56 0.52
CA VAL A 18 -16.91 -4.07 -0.07
C VAL A 18 -15.86 -5.17 0.08
N ARG A 19 -15.43 -5.71 -1.05
CA ARG A 19 -14.43 -6.79 -1.06
C ARG A 19 -13.04 -6.21 -0.88
N SER A 20 -12.20 -6.94 -0.16
CA SER A 20 -10.77 -6.65 -0.03
C SER A 20 -9.95 -7.90 -0.31
N GLY A 21 -8.75 -7.69 -0.77
CA GLY A 21 -7.78 -8.75 -1.01
C GLY A 21 -6.37 -8.20 -0.89
N ALA A 22 -5.40 -9.07 -0.83
CA ALA A 22 -3.98 -8.73 -0.76
C ALA A 22 -3.23 -9.33 -1.95
N MET A 23 -2.32 -8.56 -2.52
CA MET A 23 -1.45 -8.98 -3.62
C MET A 23 0.00 -8.99 -3.16
N ASP A 24 0.73 -10.03 -3.53
CA ASP A 24 2.18 -10.03 -3.42
C ASP A 24 2.80 -9.28 -4.61
N VAL A 25 3.56 -8.25 -4.31
CA VAL A 25 4.25 -7.42 -5.31
C VAL A 25 5.73 -7.71 -5.44
N THR A 26 6.23 -8.74 -4.74
CA THR A 26 7.67 -9.05 -4.66
C THR A 26 8.30 -9.19 -6.04
N PHE A 27 7.68 -9.91 -6.96
CA PHE A 27 8.21 -10.15 -8.32
C PHE A 27 8.03 -8.96 -9.28
N HIS A 28 7.23 -7.97 -8.91
CA HIS A 28 6.99 -6.76 -9.72
C HIS A 28 7.86 -5.59 -9.29
N ARG A 29 8.65 -5.76 -8.23
CA ARG A 29 9.53 -4.70 -7.71
C ARG A 29 10.77 -4.58 -8.59
N ASP A 30 11.16 -3.34 -8.88
CA ASP A 30 12.35 -3.01 -9.68
C ASP A 30 13.65 -3.04 -8.87
N ASP A 31 13.58 -3.17 -7.55
CA ASP A 31 14.72 -3.38 -6.65
C ASP A 31 15.03 -4.86 -6.37
N LEU A 32 14.32 -5.77 -7.04
CA LEU A 32 14.56 -7.20 -6.92
C LEU A 32 15.99 -7.54 -7.36
N GLY A 33 16.77 -8.16 -6.49
CA GLY A 33 18.18 -8.48 -6.71
C GLY A 33 19.17 -7.35 -6.40
N ARG A 34 18.72 -6.18 -5.98
CA ARG A 34 19.57 -5.08 -5.50
C ARG A 34 19.73 -5.05 -3.97
N ARG A 35 19.04 -5.93 -3.28
CA ARG A 35 19.07 -6.03 -1.81
C ARG A 35 19.98 -7.18 -1.40
N ASP A 36 20.71 -6.98 -0.31
CA ASP A 36 21.62 -7.98 0.28
C ASP A 36 20.88 -9.19 0.88
N LYS A 37 19.56 -9.10 1.08
CA LYS A 37 18.72 -10.18 1.58
C LYS A 37 17.63 -10.53 0.58
N PRO A 38 17.39 -11.82 0.32
CA PRO A 38 16.27 -12.24 -0.51
C PRO A 38 14.95 -11.84 0.16
N ILE A 39 14.04 -11.29 -0.64
CA ILE A 39 12.68 -10.99 -0.21
C ILE A 39 11.87 -12.26 -0.37
N ALA A 40 11.30 -12.77 0.72
CA ALA A 40 10.36 -13.87 0.65
C ALA A 40 9.04 -13.40 0.02
N PRO A 41 8.47 -14.16 -0.93
CA PRO A 41 7.12 -13.90 -1.42
C PRO A 41 6.11 -13.91 -0.28
N GLN A 42 5.16 -12.99 -0.32
CA GLN A 42 4.02 -12.96 0.60
C GLN A 42 2.83 -13.71 -0.01
N GLU A 43 1.89 -14.12 0.81
CA GLU A 43 0.69 -14.78 0.33
C GLU A 43 -0.20 -13.80 -0.45
N ASN A 44 -0.64 -14.24 -1.63
CA ASN A 44 -1.73 -13.59 -2.34
C ASN A 44 -3.06 -14.03 -1.71
N ASN A 45 -3.90 -13.05 -1.43
CA ASN A 45 -5.27 -13.29 -0.99
C ASN A 45 -6.23 -12.47 -1.87
N MET A 46 -6.36 -12.91 -3.13
CA MET A 46 -7.26 -12.30 -4.11
C MET A 46 -8.26 -13.34 -4.60
N GLU A 47 -9.47 -13.27 -4.09
CA GLU A 47 -10.56 -14.20 -4.42
C GLU A 47 -11.53 -13.66 -5.47
N PHE A 48 -11.19 -12.56 -6.12
CA PHE A 48 -12.05 -11.91 -7.12
C PHE A 48 -11.24 -11.28 -8.25
N LEU A 49 -11.91 -11.10 -9.39
CA LEU A 49 -11.36 -10.39 -10.53
C LEU A 49 -11.70 -8.90 -10.45
N VAL A 50 -10.82 -8.08 -11.01
CA VAL A 50 -10.97 -6.61 -11.04
C VAL A 50 -11.49 -6.10 -12.39
N GLU A 51 -11.77 -6.97 -13.33
CA GLU A 51 -12.24 -6.63 -14.67
C GLU A 51 -13.44 -5.67 -14.63
N GLY A 52 -13.29 -4.50 -15.26
CA GLY A 52 -14.33 -3.48 -15.34
C GLY A 52 -14.72 -2.80 -14.03
N ARG A 53 -14.05 -3.11 -12.93
CA ARG A 53 -14.37 -2.59 -11.59
C ARG A 53 -13.60 -1.31 -11.27
N LYS A 54 -14.14 -0.51 -10.38
CA LYS A 54 -13.39 0.53 -9.69
C LYS A 54 -12.63 -0.13 -8.55
N VAL A 55 -11.33 0.12 -8.48
CA VAL A 55 -10.42 -0.46 -7.49
C VAL A 55 -9.80 0.67 -6.67
N ILE A 56 -9.72 0.49 -5.37
CA ILE A 56 -8.90 1.32 -4.50
C ILE A 56 -7.68 0.48 -4.11
N LEU A 57 -6.52 0.89 -4.59
CA LEU A 57 -5.24 0.33 -4.17
C LEU A 57 -4.85 0.98 -2.85
N VAL A 58 -4.51 0.17 -1.86
CA VAL A 58 -4.27 0.64 -0.49
C VAL A 58 -2.84 0.30 -0.08
N ASP A 59 -2.14 1.30 0.46
CA ASP A 59 -0.82 1.11 1.06
C ASP A 59 -0.72 1.94 2.35
N ASP A 60 0.17 1.56 3.26
CA ASP A 60 0.35 2.28 4.52
C ASP A 60 1.23 3.52 4.35
N VAL A 61 2.35 3.42 3.65
CA VAL A 61 3.32 4.51 3.47
C VAL A 61 3.67 4.70 2.00
N LEU A 62 3.29 5.84 1.45
CA LEU A 62 3.74 6.25 0.13
C LEU A 62 5.03 7.06 0.25
N PHE A 63 6.09 6.60 -0.40
CA PHE A 63 7.40 7.26 -0.41
C PHE A 63 7.85 7.59 -1.83
N THR A 64 8.56 6.71 -2.49
CA THR A 64 9.06 6.93 -3.85
C THR A 64 8.02 6.68 -4.93
N GLY A 65 7.01 5.86 -4.64
CA GLY A 65 5.99 5.39 -5.56
C GLY A 65 6.31 4.02 -6.19
N ARG A 66 7.49 3.45 -5.92
CA ARG A 66 7.92 2.18 -6.56
C ARG A 66 7.10 0.98 -6.13
N THR A 67 6.68 0.90 -4.86
CA THR A 67 5.79 -0.14 -4.38
C THR A 67 4.41 -0.06 -5.05
N ILE A 68 3.88 1.15 -5.22
CA ILE A 68 2.60 1.37 -5.89
C ILE A 68 2.68 0.99 -7.37
N ARG A 69 3.75 1.35 -8.05
CA ARG A 69 3.98 0.90 -9.43
C ARG A 69 3.96 -0.62 -9.53
N ALA A 70 4.67 -1.32 -8.65
CA ALA A 70 4.66 -2.77 -8.58
C ALA A 70 3.25 -3.33 -8.31
N GLY A 71 2.48 -2.67 -7.44
CA GLY A 71 1.09 -3.01 -7.17
C GLY A 71 0.18 -2.86 -8.39
N LEU A 72 0.37 -1.81 -9.17
CA LEU A 72 -0.37 -1.61 -10.42
C LEU A 72 -0.05 -2.71 -11.44
N ASP A 73 1.21 -3.10 -11.57
CA ASP A 73 1.61 -4.20 -12.44
C ASP A 73 1.01 -5.54 -11.99
N ALA A 74 1.06 -5.84 -10.68
CA ALA A 74 0.49 -7.05 -10.12
C ALA A 74 -1.04 -7.11 -10.31
N LEU A 75 -1.72 -5.98 -10.22
CA LEU A 75 -3.16 -5.88 -10.37
C LEU A 75 -3.65 -6.36 -11.75
N LEU A 76 -2.85 -6.17 -12.79
CA LEU A 76 -3.19 -6.58 -14.16
C LEU A 76 -3.35 -8.10 -14.32
N ALA A 77 -2.80 -8.91 -13.43
CA ALA A 77 -3.02 -10.35 -13.42
C ALA A 77 -4.47 -10.74 -13.07
N TYR A 78 -5.22 -9.83 -12.45
CA TYR A 78 -6.60 -10.05 -12.00
C TYR A 78 -7.65 -9.40 -12.92
N GLY A 79 -7.25 -8.86 -14.05
CA GLY A 79 -8.09 -8.23 -15.04
C GLY A 79 -7.78 -6.75 -15.26
N ARG A 80 -8.56 -6.12 -16.14
CA ARG A 80 -8.43 -4.69 -16.45
C ARG A 80 -9.46 -3.88 -15.66
N PRO A 81 -9.05 -3.17 -14.60
CA PRO A 81 -9.96 -2.31 -13.85
C PRO A 81 -10.46 -1.15 -14.71
N LYS A 82 -11.69 -0.70 -14.47
CA LYS A 82 -12.23 0.51 -15.08
C LYS A 82 -11.52 1.78 -14.60
N LYS A 83 -11.15 1.79 -13.33
CA LYS A 83 -10.44 2.89 -12.66
C LYS A 83 -9.69 2.35 -11.46
N VAL A 84 -8.51 2.89 -11.22
CA VAL A 84 -7.74 2.64 -9.98
C VAL A 84 -7.55 3.97 -9.27
N GLU A 85 -7.87 4.02 -8.01
CA GLU A 85 -7.59 5.12 -7.10
C GLU A 85 -6.63 4.63 -6.02
N LEU A 86 -5.82 5.52 -5.48
CA LEU A 86 -4.82 5.20 -4.47
C LEU A 86 -5.21 5.80 -3.12
N ALA A 87 -5.24 4.97 -2.09
CA ALA A 87 -5.40 5.39 -0.70
C ALA A 87 -4.17 5.04 0.11
N VAL A 88 -3.61 6.01 0.81
CA VAL A 88 -2.44 5.83 1.67
C VAL A 88 -2.69 6.42 3.05
N LEU A 89 -2.16 5.76 4.08
CA LEU A 89 -2.25 6.29 5.43
C LEU A 89 -1.29 7.47 5.61
N ILE A 90 -0.04 7.30 5.21
CA ILE A 90 1.02 8.31 5.30
C ILE A 90 1.57 8.59 3.91
N ASP A 91 1.54 9.84 3.50
CA ASP A 91 2.23 10.35 2.32
C ASP A 91 3.51 11.10 2.76
N ARG A 92 4.68 10.52 2.46
CA ARG A 92 5.98 11.15 2.67
C ARG A 92 6.28 12.04 1.48
N ARG A 93 6.23 13.35 1.65
CA ARG A 93 6.53 14.31 0.59
C ARG A 93 8.04 14.37 0.29
N PHE A 94 8.38 14.98 -0.84
CA PHE A 94 9.74 15.36 -1.31
C PHE A 94 10.65 14.25 -1.84
N LYS A 95 10.27 13.00 -1.81
CA LYS A 95 11.08 11.87 -2.32
C LYS A 95 10.36 11.02 -3.36
N ARG A 96 9.36 11.59 -4.03
CA ARG A 96 8.71 10.91 -5.12
C ARG A 96 9.67 10.72 -6.29
N GLU A 97 9.85 9.50 -6.75
CA GLU A 97 10.68 9.14 -7.89
C GLU A 97 9.85 8.79 -9.13
N LEU A 98 8.60 8.40 -8.93
CA LEU A 98 7.65 8.08 -9.99
C LEU A 98 6.44 9.02 -9.89
N PRO A 99 5.72 9.31 -11.01
CA PRO A 99 4.56 10.21 -11.03
C PRO A 99 3.32 9.53 -10.42
N ILE A 100 3.38 9.21 -9.16
CA ILE A 100 2.31 8.57 -8.38
C ILE A 100 1.77 9.57 -7.37
N GLU A 101 0.47 9.82 -7.42
CA GLU A 101 -0.24 10.67 -6.47
C GLU A 101 -1.39 9.92 -5.83
N PRO A 102 -1.57 10.03 -4.51
CA PRO A 102 -2.70 9.40 -3.84
C PRO A 102 -3.98 10.19 -4.06
N THR A 103 -5.10 9.47 -4.16
CA THR A 103 -6.45 10.05 -4.19
C THR A 103 -6.93 10.36 -2.77
N TYR A 104 -6.61 9.46 -1.84
CA TYR A 104 -6.99 9.57 -0.43
C TYR A 104 -5.76 9.49 0.44
N ILE A 105 -5.62 10.42 1.37
CA ILE A 105 -4.45 10.54 2.24
C ILE A 105 -4.93 10.65 3.68
N GLY A 106 -4.38 9.82 4.57
CA GLY A 106 -4.60 9.99 6.00
C GLY A 106 -3.83 11.20 6.54
N GLN A 107 -2.52 11.23 6.34
CA GLN A 107 -1.66 12.34 6.76
C GLN A 107 -0.45 12.50 5.84
N GLN A 108 -0.13 13.73 5.51
CA GLN A 108 1.13 14.09 4.86
C GLN A 108 2.19 14.42 5.89
N ILE A 109 3.40 13.97 5.65
CA ILE A 109 4.56 14.32 6.48
C ILE A 109 5.74 14.77 5.62
N ASP A 110 6.48 15.70 6.16
CA ASP A 110 7.73 16.18 5.60
C ASP A 110 8.87 15.41 6.27
N SER A 111 9.35 14.39 5.62
CA SER A 111 10.46 13.58 6.12
C SER A 111 11.66 13.66 5.20
N ILE A 112 12.84 13.75 5.80
CA ILE A 112 14.11 13.73 5.08
C ILE A 112 14.52 12.29 4.72
N SER A 113 15.52 12.16 3.84
CA SER A 113 15.93 10.86 3.28
C SER A 113 16.30 9.82 4.30
N ASP A 114 16.94 10.26 5.39
CA ASP A 114 17.48 9.38 6.42
C ASP A 114 16.46 9.02 7.50
N GLN A 115 15.23 9.46 7.33
CA GLN A 115 14.14 9.12 8.22
C GLN A 115 13.35 7.93 7.66
N HIS A 116 12.87 7.10 8.56
CA HIS A 116 12.01 5.97 8.27
C HIS A 116 10.65 6.16 8.92
N VAL A 117 9.61 5.71 8.22
CA VAL A 117 8.26 5.64 8.73
C VAL A 117 7.85 4.20 8.80
N VAL A 118 7.40 3.78 9.97
CA VAL A 118 6.85 2.43 10.20
C VAL A 118 5.44 2.57 10.73
N VAL A 119 4.54 1.81 10.14
CA VAL A 119 3.16 1.65 10.62
C VAL A 119 3.06 0.30 11.29
N GLU A 120 2.62 0.30 12.53
CA GLU A 120 2.36 -0.91 13.30
C GLU A 120 0.86 -1.05 13.54
N TRP A 121 0.35 -2.25 13.34
CA TRP A 121 -1.06 -2.58 13.51
C TRP A 121 -1.26 -3.45 14.74
N SER A 122 -2.36 -3.24 15.44
CA SER A 122 -2.68 -3.97 16.68
C SER A 122 -2.87 -5.48 16.49
N GLU A 123 -3.12 -5.94 15.28
CA GLU A 123 -3.19 -7.38 14.96
C GLU A 123 -1.84 -8.09 15.10
N GLU A 124 -0.73 -7.36 14.89
CA GLU A 124 0.64 -7.88 14.96
C GLU A 124 1.42 -7.30 16.13
N ASN A 125 1.03 -6.10 16.56
CA ASN A 125 1.73 -5.33 17.57
C ASN A 125 0.69 -4.80 18.57
N SER A 126 0.82 -4.88 19.81
CA SER A 126 -0.16 -4.54 20.87
C SER A 126 -0.98 -3.24 20.66
N THR A 127 -0.54 -2.33 19.78
CA THR A 127 -1.20 -1.04 19.51
C THR A 127 -1.04 -0.62 18.06
N ASP A 128 -2.00 0.16 17.59
CA ASP A 128 -1.89 0.88 16.32
C ASP A 128 -1.02 2.12 16.52
N ARG A 129 0.04 2.27 15.75
CA ARG A 129 0.88 3.47 15.78
C ARG A 129 1.65 3.70 14.49
N VAL A 130 2.01 4.95 14.27
CA VAL A 130 2.94 5.38 13.22
C VAL A 130 4.18 5.95 13.90
N ILE A 131 5.34 5.46 13.51
CA ILE A 131 6.62 5.85 14.09
C ILE A 131 7.48 6.48 13.01
N LEU A 132 7.95 7.69 13.28
CA LEU A 132 8.99 8.35 12.49
C LEU A 132 10.30 8.30 13.29
N PHE A 133 11.35 7.76 12.71
CA PHE A 133 12.65 7.70 13.36
C PHE A 133 13.80 7.94 12.36
N ASN A 134 14.92 8.41 12.88
CA ASN A 134 16.13 8.57 12.08
C ASN A 134 16.82 7.20 11.90
N ALA A 135 17.35 6.95 10.70
CA ALA A 135 18.24 5.82 10.50
C ALA A 135 19.42 5.95 11.48
N LYS A 136 19.81 4.85 12.12
CA LYS A 136 21.04 4.86 12.90
C LYS A 136 22.19 5.12 11.93
N PRO A 137 23.11 6.04 12.24
CA PRO A 137 24.34 6.13 11.47
C PRO A 137 25.05 4.77 11.53
N GLU A 138 25.45 4.27 10.37
CA GLU A 138 26.27 3.08 10.28
C GLU A 138 27.64 3.29 10.95
#